data_63d8fa92741922836d915fd86bda77c6
#
_entry.id   63d8fa92741922836d915fd86bda77c6
#
_cell.length_a   1.000
_cell.length_b   1.000
_cell.length_c   1.000
_cell.angle_alpha   90.00
_cell.angle_beta   90.00
_cell.angle_gamma   90.00
#
_symmetry.space_group_name_H-M   'P 1'
#
loop_
_entity.id
_entity.type
_entity.pdbx_description
1 polymer ?
#
loop_
_entity_poly.entity_id
_entity_poly.type
_entity_poly.pdbx_seq_one_letter_code
_entity_poly.pdbx_strand_id
1 'polypeptide(L)'
;VPDDEFLRSVLRDQWHLVPSELTGLPLVLMSCGWDFTAGGARYVARLAESAARQSVEAGLAAAQHLLGARIDAGAPVRTLGGALTVVVPQGVLAVLRRLPGRCLDGRDPVDQQWWGERLGAVHRALRGFRHSGLRPVQMPDPDAGHLDAEPWVRDAVAGAVGAVTRLTVTDQLTYGVLHGDPAPDVFAIDPATGRSGPLHCGASGTGPLVYDLAAAVAYAGGPEHAAELVAGYLGAGPVSADEVEAALPVLLRLRWAVLADRSARHDCPEGLMLARAALTETS
;
A
#
# COMPACT_ATOMS: atom_id res chain seq x y z
N VAL A 1 14.62 16.39 0.81
CA VAL A 1 14.25 15.90 2.14
C VAL A 1 14.47 17.06 3.12
N PRO A 2 13.51 17.39 4.00
CA PRO A 2 13.70 18.39 5.02
C PRO A 2 14.80 17.97 6.00
N ASP A 3 15.50 18.93 6.57
CA ASP A 3 16.42 18.68 7.67
C ASP A 3 15.67 18.39 8.99
N ASP A 4 16.38 17.83 9.96
CA ASP A 4 15.79 17.43 11.24
C ASP A 4 15.29 18.62 12.05
N GLU A 5 15.94 19.78 11.97
CA GLU A 5 15.55 20.97 12.73
C GLU A 5 14.23 21.54 12.22
N PHE A 6 14.09 21.64 10.91
CA PHE A 6 12.84 22.05 10.26
C PHE A 6 11.70 21.10 10.63
N LEU A 7 11.92 19.78 10.51
CA LEU A 7 10.89 18.79 10.82
C LEU A 7 10.47 18.87 12.30
N ARG A 8 11.42 18.99 13.23
CA ARG A 8 11.15 19.18 14.67
C ARG A 8 10.33 20.45 14.93
N SER A 9 10.64 21.56 14.24
CA SER A 9 9.87 22.80 14.39
C SER A 9 8.43 22.61 13.92
N VAL A 10 8.21 22.00 12.75
CA VAL A 10 6.87 21.76 12.22
C VAL A 10 6.07 20.83 13.12
N LEU A 11 6.67 19.73 13.61
CA LEU A 11 6.00 18.81 14.54
C LEU A 11 5.59 19.48 15.84
N ARG A 12 6.44 20.33 16.41
CA ARG A 12 6.14 21.08 17.63
C ARG A 12 5.02 22.12 17.37
N ASP A 13 5.14 22.87 16.28
CA ASP A 13 4.29 24.04 16.04
C ASP A 13 2.89 23.61 15.52
N GLN A 14 2.79 22.50 14.80
CA GLN A 14 1.55 22.03 14.21
C GLN A 14 0.84 20.94 15.03
N TRP A 15 1.57 20.14 15.82
CA TRP A 15 0.99 19.01 16.57
C TRP A 15 1.30 19.04 18.08
N HIS A 16 2.07 20.01 18.58
CA HIS A 16 2.65 20.00 19.95
C HIS A 16 3.45 18.72 20.26
N LEU A 17 4.03 18.10 19.23
CA LEU A 17 4.88 16.94 19.40
C LEU A 17 6.36 17.35 19.40
N VAL A 18 7.04 17.05 20.50
CA VAL A 18 8.49 17.28 20.65
C VAL A 18 9.19 15.95 20.57
N PRO A 19 9.84 15.62 19.42
CA PRO A 19 10.52 14.36 19.25
C PRO A 19 11.75 14.24 20.18
N SER A 20 11.84 13.15 20.96
CA SER A 20 13.05 12.81 21.71
C SER A 20 14.11 12.22 20.77
N GLU A 21 13.69 11.33 19.88
CA GLU A 21 14.50 10.73 18.82
C GLU A 21 13.77 10.87 17.50
N LEU A 22 14.51 11.00 16.41
CA LEU A 22 13.97 11.12 15.06
C LEU A 22 14.83 10.24 14.15
N THR A 23 14.24 9.18 13.60
CA THR A 23 14.96 8.22 12.76
C THR A 23 14.30 8.19 11.38
N GLY A 24 15.09 8.45 10.34
CA GLY A 24 14.62 8.33 8.95
C GLY A 24 14.22 6.90 8.62
N LEU A 25 13.11 6.74 7.95
CA LEU A 25 12.63 5.46 7.41
C LEU A 25 13.03 5.32 5.94
N PRO A 26 13.16 4.09 5.42
CA PRO A 26 13.36 3.87 3.99
C PRO A 26 12.29 4.59 3.15
N LEU A 27 12.69 5.02 1.95
CA LEU A 27 11.79 5.64 0.99
C LEU A 27 10.74 4.61 0.54
N VAL A 28 9.46 4.93 0.73
CA VAL A 28 8.34 4.07 0.30
C VAL A 28 7.42 4.88 -0.60
N LEU A 29 7.14 4.38 -1.80
CA LEU A 29 6.22 5.00 -2.77
C LEU A 29 6.45 6.51 -2.96
N MET A 30 7.69 6.94 -3.11
CA MET A 30 8.07 8.36 -3.28
C MET A 30 7.76 9.24 -2.06
N SER A 31 7.53 8.65 -0.88
CA SER A 31 7.35 9.36 0.38
C SER A 31 8.50 9.15 1.34
N CYS A 32 9.00 10.22 1.94
CA CYS A 32 9.94 10.15 3.05
C CYS A 32 9.18 9.91 4.35
N GLY A 33 9.78 9.16 5.26
CA GLY A 33 9.19 8.89 6.58
C GLY A 33 10.19 9.03 7.70
N TRP A 34 9.68 9.30 8.90
CA TRP A 34 10.46 9.36 10.14
C TRP A 34 9.69 8.71 11.28
N ASP A 35 10.34 7.78 11.95
CA ASP A 35 9.84 7.20 13.21
C ASP A 35 10.34 8.09 14.37
N PHE A 36 9.48 8.38 15.33
CA PHE A 36 9.87 9.19 16.49
C PHE A 36 9.00 8.91 17.72
N THR A 37 9.54 9.27 18.87
CA THR A 37 8.84 9.21 20.17
C THR A 37 8.59 10.62 20.68
N ALA A 38 7.37 10.89 21.12
CA ALA A 38 7.00 12.13 21.80
C ALA A 38 5.99 11.84 22.91
N GLY A 39 6.19 12.40 24.11
CA GLY A 39 5.30 12.19 25.25
C GLY A 39 5.08 10.70 25.62
N GLY A 40 6.10 9.85 25.42
CA GLY A 40 6.03 8.41 25.70
C GLY A 40 5.24 7.58 24.68
N ALA A 41 4.76 8.17 23.58
CA ALA A 41 4.10 7.46 22.48
C ALA A 41 4.96 7.48 21.20
N ARG A 42 4.80 6.45 20.37
CA ARG A 42 5.50 6.34 19.08
C ARG A 42 4.65 6.86 17.94
N TYR A 43 5.30 7.57 17.03
CA TYR A 43 4.66 8.20 15.86
C TYR A 43 5.48 7.96 14.61
N VAL A 44 4.83 8.10 13.46
CA VAL A 44 5.45 8.17 12.15
C VAL A 44 5.03 9.48 11.48
N ALA A 45 6.00 10.30 11.08
CA ALA A 45 5.76 11.41 10.15
C ALA A 45 5.97 10.91 8.71
N ARG A 46 5.11 11.30 7.80
CA ARG A 46 5.18 10.99 6.37
C ARG A 46 5.11 12.27 5.57
N LEU A 47 6.07 12.46 4.67
CA LEU A 47 6.12 13.56 3.72
C LEU A 47 5.92 13.00 2.32
N ALA A 48 4.89 13.44 1.64
CA ALA A 48 4.60 13.13 0.25
C ALA A 48 4.68 14.38 -0.62
N GLU A 49 4.79 14.22 -1.92
CA GLU A 49 4.74 15.33 -2.87
C GLU A 49 3.41 16.10 -2.77
N SER A 50 3.43 17.39 -3.05
CA SER A 50 2.25 18.24 -3.00
C SER A 50 1.12 17.75 -3.92
N ALA A 51 1.45 17.18 -5.07
CA ALA A 51 0.48 16.59 -6.01
C ALA A 51 -0.28 15.39 -5.41
N ALA A 52 0.32 14.67 -4.44
CA ALA A 52 -0.29 13.51 -3.79
C ALA A 52 -1.23 13.88 -2.63
N ARG A 53 -1.40 15.15 -2.30
CA ARG A 53 -2.16 15.61 -1.13
C ARG A 53 -3.53 14.94 -1.00
N GLN A 54 -4.32 14.94 -2.07
CA GLN A 54 -5.67 14.36 -2.03
C GLN A 54 -5.66 12.86 -1.74
N SER A 55 -4.70 12.12 -2.32
CA SER A 55 -4.54 10.68 -2.07
C SER A 55 -4.09 10.41 -0.63
N VAL A 56 -3.16 11.22 -0.11
CA VAL A 56 -2.74 11.14 1.31
C VAL A 56 -3.91 11.38 2.24
N GLU A 57 -4.69 12.43 2.02
CA GLU A 57 -5.89 12.74 2.83
C GLU A 57 -6.93 11.62 2.74
N ALA A 58 -7.10 11.00 1.57
CA ALA A 58 -7.99 9.83 1.40
C ALA A 58 -7.51 8.63 2.22
N GLY A 59 -6.21 8.33 2.19
CA GLY A 59 -5.61 7.24 2.99
C GLY A 59 -5.74 7.48 4.49
N LEU A 60 -5.52 8.71 4.95
CA LEU A 60 -5.71 9.07 6.36
C LEU A 60 -7.19 8.97 6.79
N ALA A 61 -8.12 9.38 5.94
CA ALA A 61 -9.55 9.23 6.18
C ALA A 61 -9.97 7.75 6.21
N ALA A 62 -9.40 6.91 5.33
CA ALA A 62 -9.60 5.46 5.36
C ALA A 62 -9.10 4.86 6.68
N ALA A 63 -7.91 5.24 7.16
CA ALA A 63 -7.39 4.80 8.44
C ALA A 63 -8.30 5.20 9.62
N GLN A 64 -8.85 6.42 9.62
CA GLN A 64 -9.83 6.85 10.63
C GLN A 64 -11.12 6.02 10.55
N HIS A 65 -11.60 5.68 9.36
CA HIS A 65 -12.75 4.84 9.17
C HIS A 65 -12.53 3.42 9.72
N LEU A 66 -11.35 2.83 9.45
CA LEU A 66 -10.95 1.52 9.99
C LEU A 66 -10.97 1.50 11.51
N LEU A 67 -10.40 2.52 12.16
CA LEU A 67 -10.42 2.66 13.62
C LEU A 67 -11.86 2.77 14.15
N GLY A 68 -12.74 3.50 13.48
CA GLY A 68 -14.17 3.56 13.79
C GLY A 68 -14.87 2.19 13.66
N ALA A 69 -14.43 1.37 12.71
CA ALA A 69 -14.89 -0.02 12.51
C ALA A 69 -14.18 -1.04 13.44
N ARG A 70 -13.38 -0.59 14.39
CA ARG A 70 -12.56 -1.39 15.32
C ARG A 70 -11.51 -2.28 14.62
N ILE A 71 -11.04 -1.86 13.48
CA ILE A 71 -9.86 -2.43 12.82
C ILE A 71 -8.66 -1.57 13.23
N ASP A 72 -7.66 -2.19 13.85
CA ASP A 72 -6.43 -1.47 14.19
C ASP A 72 -5.75 -0.94 12.92
N ALA A 73 -5.33 0.30 12.97
CA ALA A 73 -4.57 0.97 11.90
C ALA A 73 -3.69 2.06 12.51
N GLY A 74 -2.71 2.53 11.76
CA GLY A 74 -1.95 3.73 12.13
C GLY A 74 -2.89 4.92 12.28
N ALA A 75 -3.08 5.43 13.50
CA ALA A 75 -4.07 6.46 13.79
C ALA A 75 -3.58 7.83 13.34
N PRO A 76 -4.25 8.52 12.39
CA PRO A 76 -3.89 9.86 12.00
C PRO A 76 -4.01 10.84 13.16
N VAL A 77 -2.98 11.65 13.38
CA VAL A 77 -2.95 12.70 14.40
C VAL A 77 -3.34 14.02 13.78
N ARG A 78 -4.42 14.62 14.27
CA ARG A 78 -4.84 15.93 13.77
C ARG A 78 -3.89 17.02 14.26
N THR A 79 -3.67 18.00 13.40
CA THR A 79 -2.96 19.23 13.79
C THR A 79 -3.75 19.98 14.86
N LEU A 80 -3.15 21.01 15.48
CA LEU A 80 -3.82 21.92 16.38
C LEU A 80 -5.02 22.64 15.74
N GLY A 81 -4.95 22.87 14.42
CA GLY A 81 -6.04 23.42 13.63
C GLY A 81 -7.09 22.38 13.17
N GLY A 82 -6.96 21.11 13.58
CA GLY A 82 -7.91 20.04 13.25
C GLY A 82 -7.70 19.37 11.88
N ALA A 83 -6.71 19.81 11.08
CA ALA A 83 -6.39 19.22 9.78
C ALA A 83 -5.67 17.86 9.95
N LEU A 84 -5.72 17.01 8.91
CA LEU A 84 -4.98 15.75 8.87
C LEU A 84 -3.57 15.92 8.32
N THR A 85 -3.33 16.98 7.57
CA THR A 85 -2.08 17.25 6.85
C THR A 85 -1.67 18.70 7.02
N VAL A 86 -0.37 18.96 6.83
CA VAL A 86 0.20 20.32 6.72
C VAL A 86 0.97 20.42 5.41
N VAL A 87 0.74 21.51 4.69
CA VAL A 87 1.55 21.84 3.51
C VAL A 87 2.85 22.50 3.99
N VAL A 88 3.96 21.96 3.55
CA VAL A 88 5.32 22.48 3.78
C VAL A 88 5.99 22.73 2.43
N PRO A 89 7.10 23.50 2.36
CA PRO A 89 7.76 23.77 1.08
C PRO A 89 8.14 22.51 0.29
N GLN A 90 8.43 21.43 1.00
CA GLN A 90 8.86 20.14 0.41
C GLN A 90 7.70 19.22 0.04
N GLY A 91 6.45 19.56 0.40
CA GLY A 91 5.30 18.71 0.11
C GLY A 91 4.18 18.78 1.14
N VAL A 92 3.59 17.63 1.42
CA VAL A 92 2.48 17.46 2.37
C VAL A 92 2.92 16.52 3.49
N LEU A 93 2.91 17.02 4.71
CA LEU A 93 3.28 16.28 5.91
C LEU A 93 2.05 15.77 6.66
N ALA A 94 2.08 14.51 7.06
CA ALA A 94 1.09 13.87 7.92
C ALA A 94 1.78 13.17 9.09
N VAL A 95 1.10 13.07 10.22
CA VAL A 95 1.56 12.32 11.39
C VAL A 95 0.55 11.22 11.74
N LEU A 96 1.06 10.01 11.96
CA LEU A 96 0.28 8.87 12.43
C LEU A 96 0.85 8.36 13.75
N ARG A 97 -0.02 7.96 14.65
CA ARG A 97 0.38 7.19 15.83
C ARG A 97 0.72 5.77 15.40
N ARG A 98 1.91 5.30 15.73
CA ARG A 98 2.36 3.97 15.35
C ARG A 98 1.59 2.89 16.09
N LEU A 99 1.20 1.84 15.36
CA LEU A 99 0.67 0.63 15.96
C LEU A 99 1.79 -0.06 16.76
N PRO A 100 1.51 -0.59 17.97
CA PRO A 100 2.48 -1.38 18.71
C PRO A 100 2.78 -2.70 17.99
N GLY A 101 3.88 -3.34 18.38
CA GLY A 101 4.28 -4.62 17.83
C GLY A 101 5.39 -4.54 16.79
N ARG A 102 5.59 -5.62 16.07
CA ARG A 102 6.55 -5.77 14.98
C ARG A 102 5.87 -5.80 13.62
N CYS A 103 6.62 -5.48 12.57
CA CYS A 103 6.17 -5.74 11.20
C CYS A 103 6.05 -7.25 10.94
N LEU A 104 5.24 -7.61 9.96
CA LEU A 104 5.07 -9.00 9.55
C LEU A 104 6.29 -9.45 8.73
N ASP A 105 6.61 -10.73 8.83
CA ASP A 105 7.53 -11.41 7.93
C ASP A 105 6.72 -12.08 6.80
N GLY A 106 6.86 -11.60 5.58
CA GLY A 106 6.14 -12.14 4.43
C GLY A 106 6.50 -13.59 4.05
N ARG A 107 7.53 -14.18 4.69
CA ARG A 107 7.94 -15.58 4.49
C ARG A 107 7.51 -16.51 5.62
N ASP A 108 7.10 -15.98 6.76
CA ASP A 108 6.60 -16.77 7.87
C ASP A 108 5.12 -17.15 7.63
N PRO A 109 4.75 -18.44 7.63
CA PRO A 109 3.37 -18.87 7.34
C PRO A 109 2.34 -18.32 8.32
N VAL A 110 2.71 -18.15 9.60
CA VAL A 110 1.80 -17.60 10.62
C VAL A 110 1.56 -16.11 10.37
N ASP A 111 2.61 -15.37 10.05
CA ASP A 111 2.49 -13.96 9.68
C ASP A 111 1.72 -13.79 8.37
N GLN A 112 1.88 -14.68 7.40
CA GLN A 112 1.10 -14.69 6.17
C GLN A 112 -0.39 -14.86 6.43
N GLN A 113 -0.77 -15.74 7.34
CA GLN A 113 -2.18 -15.91 7.73
C GLN A 113 -2.75 -14.63 8.34
N TRP A 114 -2.03 -14.00 9.27
CA TRP A 114 -2.40 -12.71 9.85
C TRP A 114 -2.51 -11.63 8.77
N TRP A 115 -1.54 -11.58 7.86
CA TRP A 115 -1.51 -10.61 6.77
C TRP A 115 -2.74 -10.70 5.88
N GLY A 116 -3.05 -11.91 5.38
CA GLY A 116 -4.23 -12.17 4.57
C GLY A 116 -5.52 -11.82 5.29
N GLU A 117 -5.65 -12.27 6.54
CA GLU A 117 -6.83 -11.97 7.38
C GLU A 117 -7.02 -10.46 7.56
N ARG A 118 -5.95 -9.71 7.85
CA ARG A 118 -6.04 -8.26 8.06
C ARG A 118 -6.33 -7.51 6.76
N LEU A 119 -5.71 -7.90 5.66
CA LEU A 119 -6.02 -7.32 4.35
C LEU A 119 -7.48 -7.55 3.96
N GLY A 120 -7.99 -8.76 4.15
CA GLY A 120 -9.39 -9.09 3.91
C GLY A 120 -10.36 -8.30 4.82
N ALA A 121 -10.04 -8.19 6.10
CA ALA A 121 -10.82 -7.40 7.07
C ALA A 121 -10.85 -5.91 6.71
N VAL A 122 -9.71 -5.35 6.26
CA VAL A 122 -9.61 -3.96 5.77
C VAL A 122 -10.53 -3.75 4.57
N HIS A 123 -10.47 -4.62 3.57
CA HIS A 123 -11.35 -4.53 2.39
C HIS A 123 -12.84 -4.62 2.78
N ARG A 124 -13.19 -5.50 3.71
CA ARG A 124 -14.58 -5.63 4.20
C ARG A 124 -15.02 -4.38 4.94
N ALA A 125 -14.18 -3.82 5.81
CA ALA A 125 -14.49 -2.62 6.59
C ALA A 125 -14.62 -1.36 5.70
N LEU A 126 -13.83 -1.26 4.63
CA LEU A 126 -13.88 -0.15 3.68
C LEU A 126 -15.00 -0.30 2.64
N ARG A 127 -15.85 -1.33 2.73
CA ARG A 127 -17.01 -1.45 1.82
C ARG A 127 -17.91 -0.22 1.96
N GLY A 128 -18.13 0.46 0.84
CA GLY A 128 -18.95 1.67 0.81
C GLY A 128 -18.24 2.95 1.27
N PHE A 129 -17.00 2.89 1.73
CA PHE A 129 -16.21 4.08 2.01
C PHE A 129 -16.01 4.91 0.73
N ARG A 130 -16.14 6.24 0.84
CA ARG A 130 -16.01 7.20 -0.27
C ARG A 130 -15.16 8.39 0.18
N HIS A 131 -14.23 8.79 -0.66
CA HIS A 131 -13.46 10.02 -0.47
C HIS A 131 -13.08 10.60 -1.84
N SER A 132 -13.12 11.91 -1.99
CA SER A 132 -12.82 12.60 -3.28
C SER A 132 -11.37 12.44 -3.74
N GLY A 133 -10.46 12.08 -2.84
CA GLY A 133 -9.05 11.82 -3.15
C GLY A 133 -8.76 10.39 -3.62
N LEU A 134 -9.72 9.46 -3.52
CA LEU A 134 -9.53 8.11 -4.07
C LEU A 134 -9.55 8.18 -5.60
N ARG A 135 -8.59 7.55 -6.23
CA ARG A 135 -8.49 7.43 -7.68
C ARG A 135 -8.53 5.95 -8.08
N PRO A 136 -9.15 5.61 -9.21
CA PRO A 136 -9.01 4.26 -9.78
C PRO A 136 -7.53 3.93 -10.01
N VAL A 137 -7.18 2.66 -9.79
CA VAL A 137 -5.86 2.16 -10.21
C VAL A 137 -5.71 2.39 -11.70
N GLN A 138 -4.66 3.09 -12.07
CA GLN A 138 -4.35 3.38 -13.46
C GLN A 138 -3.66 2.18 -14.10
N MET A 139 -4.18 1.74 -15.24
CA MET A 139 -3.49 0.78 -16.08
C MET A 139 -2.28 1.44 -16.72
N PRO A 140 -1.13 0.76 -16.82
CA PRO A 140 0.01 1.27 -17.57
C PRO A 140 -0.34 1.38 -19.05
N ASP A 141 0.23 2.38 -19.70
CA ASP A 141 0.02 2.64 -21.13
C ASP A 141 1.09 1.92 -21.95
N PRO A 142 0.75 0.92 -22.78
CA PRO A 142 1.72 0.22 -23.62
C PRO A 142 2.35 1.11 -24.69
N ASP A 143 1.71 2.23 -25.04
CA ASP A 143 2.21 3.17 -26.06
C ASP A 143 3.06 4.30 -25.46
N ALA A 144 3.35 4.26 -24.15
CA ALA A 144 4.14 5.28 -23.48
C ALA A 144 5.59 5.32 -24.02
N GLY A 145 6.08 6.53 -24.34
CA GLY A 145 7.38 6.72 -24.98
C GLY A 145 8.59 6.26 -24.16
N HIS A 146 8.51 6.24 -22.82
CA HIS A 146 9.61 5.72 -21.99
C HIS A 146 9.83 4.21 -22.16
N LEU A 147 8.89 3.47 -22.78
CA LEU A 147 9.02 2.05 -23.07
C LEU A 147 9.82 1.77 -24.36
N ASP A 148 10.21 2.80 -25.12
CA ASP A 148 11.00 2.62 -26.36
C ASP A 148 12.37 2.00 -26.08
N ALA A 149 12.95 2.28 -24.91
CA ALA A 149 14.23 1.73 -24.48
C ALA A 149 14.14 0.26 -24.01
N GLU A 150 12.94 -0.21 -23.65
CA GLU A 150 12.69 -1.53 -23.09
C GLU A 150 11.50 -2.23 -23.79
N PRO A 151 11.65 -2.68 -25.06
CA PRO A 151 10.53 -3.24 -25.85
C PRO A 151 9.81 -4.41 -25.18
N TRP A 152 10.53 -5.25 -24.42
CA TRP A 152 9.93 -6.36 -23.69
C TRP A 152 8.95 -5.90 -22.60
N VAL A 153 9.18 -4.71 -22.00
CA VAL A 153 8.24 -4.13 -21.01
C VAL A 153 6.96 -3.70 -21.73
N ARG A 154 7.06 -3.13 -22.90
CA ARG A 154 5.89 -2.78 -23.73
C ARG A 154 5.02 -4.01 -24.01
N ASP A 155 5.63 -5.11 -24.43
CA ASP A 155 4.91 -6.36 -24.72
C ASP A 155 4.27 -6.93 -23.45
N ALA A 156 4.97 -6.90 -22.32
CA ALA A 156 4.46 -7.34 -21.04
C ALA A 156 3.26 -6.49 -20.58
N VAL A 157 3.36 -5.17 -20.69
CA VAL A 157 2.27 -4.22 -20.37
C VAL A 157 1.07 -4.46 -21.28
N ALA A 158 1.25 -4.52 -22.59
CA ALA A 158 0.16 -4.77 -23.55
C ALA A 158 -0.54 -6.11 -23.25
N GLY A 159 0.24 -7.17 -23.00
CA GLY A 159 -0.28 -8.48 -22.65
C GLY A 159 -1.08 -8.48 -21.36
N ALA A 160 -0.57 -7.83 -20.31
CA ALA A 160 -1.23 -7.75 -19.02
C ALA A 160 -2.52 -6.91 -19.07
N VAL A 161 -2.49 -5.74 -19.70
CA VAL A 161 -3.66 -4.87 -19.88
C VAL A 161 -4.74 -5.59 -20.70
N GLY A 162 -4.35 -6.28 -21.80
CA GLY A 162 -5.25 -7.08 -22.59
C GLY A 162 -5.90 -8.24 -21.82
N ALA A 163 -5.14 -8.89 -20.93
CA ALA A 163 -5.66 -9.96 -20.08
C ALA A 163 -6.67 -9.43 -19.04
N VAL A 164 -6.37 -8.30 -18.39
CA VAL A 164 -7.32 -7.65 -17.47
C VAL A 164 -8.58 -7.20 -18.18
N THR A 165 -8.46 -6.63 -19.39
CA THR A 165 -9.62 -6.23 -20.18
C THR A 165 -10.52 -7.41 -20.47
N ARG A 166 -9.98 -8.57 -20.85
CA ARG A 166 -10.76 -9.79 -21.05
C ARG A 166 -11.41 -10.25 -19.74
N LEU A 167 -10.64 -10.30 -18.66
CA LEU A 167 -11.17 -10.71 -17.34
C LEU A 167 -12.37 -9.86 -16.91
N THR A 168 -12.32 -8.55 -17.11
CA THR A 168 -13.43 -7.64 -16.74
C THR A 168 -14.69 -7.83 -17.58
N VAL A 169 -14.58 -8.47 -18.73
CA VAL A 169 -15.74 -8.80 -19.59
C VAL A 169 -16.33 -10.17 -19.25
N THR A 170 -15.47 -11.13 -18.86
CA THR A 170 -15.89 -12.53 -18.63
C THR A 170 -16.30 -12.80 -17.19
N ASP A 171 -15.75 -12.06 -16.23
CA ASP A 171 -15.87 -12.33 -14.80
C ASP A 171 -16.39 -11.12 -14.03
N GLN A 172 -17.16 -11.40 -12.97
CA GLN A 172 -17.60 -10.36 -12.05
C GLN A 172 -16.51 -10.14 -10.98
N LEU A 173 -15.80 -9.02 -11.07
CA LEU A 173 -14.81 -8.64 -10.08
C LEU A 173 -15.44 -7.81 -8.95
N THR A 174 -15.04 -8.10 -7.73
CA THR A 174 -15.39 -7.30 -6.55
C THR A 174 -14.52 -6.05 -6.49
N TYR A 175 -15.13 -4.88 -6.70
CA TYR A 175 -14.46 -3.58 -6.64
C TYR A 175 -14.62 -2.92 -5.27
N GLY A 176 -13.57 -2.25 -4.82
CA GLY A 176 -13.57 -1.52 -3.55
C GLY A 176 -12.39 -0.58 -3.40
N VAL A 177 -12.19 -0.14 -2.16
CA VAL A 177 -11.02 0.65 -1.78
C VAL A 177 -9.84 -0.29 -1.56
N LEU A 178 -8.75 0.00 -2.23
CA LEU A 178 -7.49 -0.71 -2.13
C LEU A 178 -6.57 -0.05 -1.09
N HIS A 179 -5.74 -0.86 -0.45
CA HIS A 179 -4.56 -0.38 0.28
C HIS A 179 -3.53 0.22 -0.70
N GLY A 180 -3.40 -0.41 -1.87
CA GLY A 180 -2.59 0.02 -2.99
C GLY A 180 -1.15 -0.50 -2.99
N ASP A 181 -0.58 -0.79 -1.81
CA ASP A 181 0.73 -1.42 -1.67
C ASP A 181 0.83 -2.17 -0.33
N PRO A 182 0.18 -3.33 -0.22
CA PRO A 182 0.07 -4.08 1.02
C PRO A 182 1.30 -4.96 1.28
N ALA A 183 2.49 -4.37 1.35
CA ALA A 183 3.72 -5.07 1.71
C ALA A 183 3.68 -5.56 3.17
N PRO A 184 4.40 -6.61 3.56
CA PRO A 184 4.33 -7.16 4.92
C PRO A 184 4.85 -6.19 5.99
N ASP A 185 5.80 -5.33 5.65
CA ASP A 185 6.39 -4.32 6.54
C ASP A 185 5.47 -3.11 6.78
N VAL A 186 4.36 -2.97 6.03
CA VAL A 186 3.33 -1.97 6.29
C VAL A 186 2.17 -2.50 7.14
N PHE A 187 2.26 -3.75 7.60
CA PHE A 187 1.37 -4.32 8.61
C PHE A 187 2.15 -4.58 9.90
N ALA A 188 1.51 -4.37 11.02
CA ALA A 188 2.08 -4.69 12.32
C ALA A 188 1.21 -5.68 13.07
N ILE A 189 1.86 -6.51 13.88
CA ILE A 189 1.22 -7.40 14.85
C ILE A 189 1.90 -7.24 16.21
N ASP A 190 1.09 -7.12 17.25
CA ASP A 190 1.51 -7.25 18.65
C ASP A 190 1.13 -8.65 19.16
N PRO A 191 2.07 -9.59 19.25
CA PRO A 191 1.75 -10.96 19.65
C PRO A 191 1.21 -11.07 21.08
N ALA A 192 1.52 -10.09 21.93
CA ALA A 192 1.04 -10.10 23.33
C ALA A 192 -0.43 -9.75 23.47
N THR A 193 -0.96 -8.92 22.57
CA THR A 193 -2.35 -8.43 22.62
C THR A 193 -3.21 -8.92 21.46
N GLY A 194 -2.62 -9.49 20.40
CA GLY A 194 -3.28 -9.85 19.16
C GLY A 194 -3.71 -8.64 18.31
N ARG A 195 -3.33 -7.43 18.70
CA ARG A 195 -3.60 -6.22 17.90
C ARG A 195 -2.79 -6.25 16.62
N SER A 196 -3.44 -6.04 15.50
CA SER A 196 -2.78 -6.08 14.19
C SER A 196 -3.53 -5.25 13.15
N GLY A 197 -2.81 -4.69 12.18
CA GLY A 197 -3.41 -3.91 11.11
C GLY A 197 -2.39 -3.13 10.30
N PRO A 198 -2.83 -2.36 9.29
CA PRO A 198 -1.95 -1.55 8.48
C PRO A 198 -1.37 -0.37 9.28
N LEU A 199 -0.08 -0.13 9.12
CA LEU A 199 0.61 1.02 9.71
C LEU A 199 0.22 2.34 9.03
N HIS A 200 -0.20 2.27 7.78
CA HIS A 200 -0.70 3.40 6.98
C HIS A 200 -1.51 2.90 5.78
N CYS A 201 -2.34 3.78 5.22
CA CYS A 201 -3.12 3.55 4.01
C CYS A 201 -2.73 4.58 2.93
N GLY A 202 -1.44 4.82 2.74
CA GLY A 202 -0.92 5.95 1.96
C GLY A 202 -1.08 5.85 0.44
N ALA A 203 -1.27 4.64 -0.11
CA ALA A 203 -1.43 4.42 -1.56
C ALA A 203 -2.89 4.12 -1.95
N SER A 204 -3.85 4.41 -1.06
CA SER A 204 -5.25 4.07 -1.25
C SER A 204 -5.84 4.58 -2.56
N GLY A 205 -6.49 3.68 -3.27
CA GLY A 205 -7.19 3.93 -4.52
C GLY A 205 -8.45 3.08 -4.61
N THR A 206 -9.01 2.93 -5.79
CA THR A 206 -10.13 2.03 -6.04
C THR A 206 -9.81 1.07 -7.18
N GLY A 207 -10.25 -0.18 -7.07
CA GLY A 207 -10.01 -1.20 -8.09
C GLY A 207 -10.56 -2.56 -7.69
N PRO A 208 -10.25 -3.61 -8.48
CA PRO A 208 -10.53 -4.98 -8.10
C PRO A 208 -9.77 -5.34 -6.83
N LEU A 209 -10.46 -5.85 -5.80
CA LEU A 209 -9.84 -6.14 -4.50
C LEU A 209 -8.74 -7.20 -4.60
N VAL A 210 -8.86 -8.13 -5.54
CA VAL A 210 -7.82 -9.14 -5.81
C VAL A 210 -6.50 -8.51 -6.28
N TYR A 211 -6.47 -7.24 -6.73
CA TYR A 211 -5.23 -6.55 -7.08
C TYR A 211 -4.30 -6.35 -5.86
N ASP A 212 -4.86 -6.01 -4.71
CA ASP A 212 -4.07 -5.94 -3.47
C ASP A 212 -3.60 -7.33 -3.02
N LEU A 213 -4.46 -8.36 -3.15
CA LEU A 213 -4.04 -9.73 -2.86
C LEU A 213 -2.90 -10.17 -3.79
N ALA A 214 -2.97 -9.83 -5.09
CA ALA A 214 -1.90 -10.11 -6.04
C ALA A 214 -0.59 -9.39 -5.67
N ALA A 215 -0.68 -8.15 -5.20
CA ALA A 215 0.50 -7.42 -4.71
C ALA A 215 1.09 -8.09 -3.46
N ALA A 216 0.26 -8.53 -2.51
CA ALA A 216 0.72 -9.25 -1.33
C ALA A 216 1.36 -10.61 -1.69
N VAL A 217 0.77 -11.38 -2.61
CA VAL A 217 1.33 -12.63 -3.14
C VAL A 217 2.70 -12.39 -3.79
N ALA A 218 2.86 -11.32 -4.56
CA ALA A 218 4.16 -10.95 -5.12
C ALA A 218 5.22 -10.70 -4.03
N TYR A 219 4.86 -10.02 -2.94
CA TYR A 219 5.75 -9.80 -1.79
C TYR A 219 6.05 -11.07 -1.00
N ALA A 220 5.13 -12.04 -0.97
CA ALA A 220 5.36 -13.34 -0.35
C ALA A 220 6.33 -14.23 -1.15
N GLY A 221 6.68 -13.83 -2.37
CA GLY A 221 7.60 -14.56 -3.24
C GLY A 221 6.91 -15.40 -4.32
N GLY A 222 5.62 -15.19 -4.56
CA GLY A 222 4.85 -15.87 -5.59
C GLY A 222 3.75 -16.79 -5.04
N PRO A 223 2.89 -17.31 -5.91
CA PRO A 223 1.74 -18.14 -5.52
C PRO A 223 2.13 -19.40 -4.73
N GLU A 224 3.25 -20.01 -5.06
CA GLU A 224 3.79 -21.22 -4.41
C GLU A 224 4.20 -20.99 -2.95
N HIS A 225 4.41 -19.73 -2.55
CA HIS A 225 4.81 -19.33 -1.20
C HIS A 225 3.72 -18.60 -0.43
N ALA A 226 2.51 -18.44 -0.97
CA ALA A 226 1.46 -17.57 -0.44
C ALA A 226 0.17 -18.29 -0.02
N ALA A 227 0.23 -19.61 0.20
CA ALA A 227 -0.97 -20.41 0.50
C ALA A 227 -1.69 -19.91 1.77
N GLU A 228 -0.94 -19.64 2.85
CA GLU A 228 -1.50 -19.17 4.12
C GLU A 228 -2.04 -17.73 4.02
N LEU A 229 -1.37 -16.88 3.24
CA LEU A 229 -1.83 -15.53 2.94
C LEU A 229 -3.19 -15.55 2.23
N VAL A 230 -3.32 -16.37 1.17
CA VAL A 230 -4.56 -16.49 0.41
C VAL A 230 -5.68 -17.09 1.27
N ALA A 231 -5.38 -18.14 2.05
CA ALA A 231 -6.34 -18.74 2.97
C ALA A 231 -6.85 -17.74 4.02
N GLY A 232 -5.94 -16.98 4.64
CA GLY A 232 -6.28 -15.91 5.58
C GLY A 232 -7.17 -14.84 4.94
N TYR A 233 -6.85 -14.40 3.73
CA TYR A 233 -7.64 -13.43 2.99
C TYR A 233 -9.05 -13.94 2.68
N LEU A 234 -9.20 -15.16 2.19
CA LEU A 234 -10.50 -15.77 1.90
C LEU A 234 -11.35 -15.94 3.14
N GLY A 235 -10.75 -16.24 4.28
CA GLY A 235 -11.47 -16.35 5.57
C GLY A 235 -12.06 -15.02 6.05
N ALA A 236 -11.42 -13.90 5.77
CA ALA A 236 -11.80 -12.58 6.29
C ALA A 236 -12.29 -11.59 5.21
N GLY A 237 -11.91 -11.79 3.96
CA GLY A 237 -12.19 -10.87 2.86
C GLY A 237 -13.59 -10.96 2.28
N PRO A 238 -13.98 -10.00 1.44
CA PRO A 238 -15.28 -9.99 0.79
C PRO A 238 -15.30 -10.69 -0.57
N VAL A 239 -14.18 -11.21 -1.03
CA VAL A 239 -14.01 -11.84 -2.37
C VAL A 239 -14.20 -13.35 -2.25
N SER A 240 -14.83 -13.98 -3.23
CA SER A 240 -15.03 -15.44 -3.26
C SER A 240 -13.76 -16.18 -3.70
N ALA A 241 -13.68 -17.47 -3.37
CA ALA A 241 -12.58 -18.32 -3.82
C ALA A 241 -12.54 -18.43 -5.35
N ASP A 242 -13.69 -18.56 -6.00
CA ASP A 242 -13.79 -18.65 -7.47
C ASP A 242 -13.26 -17.37 -8.15
N GLU A 243 -13.58 -16.19 -7.58
CA GLU A 243 -13.05 -14.92 -8.08
C GLU A 243 -11.53 -14.83 -7.88
N VAL A 244 -11.01 -15.28 -6.74
CA VAL A 244 -9.55 -15.30 -6.49
C VAL A 244 -8.87 -16.26 -7.47
N GLU A 245 -9.41 -17.45 -7.68
CA GLU A 245 -8.86 -18.43 -8.63
C GLU A 245 -8.79 -17.89 -10.06
N ALA A 246 -9.85 -17.23 -10.52
CA ALA A 246 -9.92 -16.66 -11.87
C ALA A 246 -9.04 -15.40 -12.02
N ALA A 247 -9.02 -14.51 -11.02
CA ALA A 247 -8.45 -13.17 -11.17
C ALA A 247 -7.00 -13.06 -10.70
N LEU A 248 -6.58 -13.84 -9.70
CA LEU A 248 -5.26 -13.71 -9.09
C LEU A 248 -4.11 -13.88 -10.10
N PRO A 249 -4.08 -14.88 -10.98
CA PRO A 249 -2.99 -15.02 -11.96
C PRO A 249 -2.89 -13.82 -12.90
N VAL A 250 -4.04 -13.31 -13.34
CA VAL A 250 -4.12 -12.17 -14.27
C VAL A 250 -3.64 -10.87 -13.59
N LEU A 251 -4.09 -10.62 -12.36
CA LEU A 251 -3.76 -9.41 -11.63
C LEU A 251 -2.33 -9.45 -11.06
N LEU A 252 -1.79 -10.64 -10.78
CA LEU A 252 -0.38 -10.83 -10.44
C LEU A 252 0.52 -10.47 -11.63
N ARG A 253 0.18 -10.93 -12.83
CA ARG A 253 0.88 -10.54 -14.06
C ARG A 253 0.81 -9.03 -14.29
N LEU A 254 -0.36 -8.41 -14.05
CA LEU A 254 -0.49 -6.96 -14.11
C LEU A 254 0.43 -6.28 -13.09
N ARG A 255 0.50 -6.76 -11.84
CA ARG A 255 1.38 -6.18 -10.80
C ARG A 255 2.85 -6.17 -11.24
N TRP A 256 3.33 -7.26 -11.87
CA TRP A 256 4.69 -7.33 -12.39
C TRP A 256 4.90 -6.43 -13.60
N ALA A 257 3.91 -6.31 -14.50
CA ALA A 257 3.98 -5.37 -15.61
C ALA A 257 4.01 -3.91 -15.14
N VAL A 258 3.25 -3.55 -14.10
CA VAL A 258 3.28 -2.23 -13.46
C VAL A 258 4.65 -1.96 -12.80
N LEU A 259 5.26 -2.96 -12.17
CA LEU A 259 6.62 -2.82 -11.65
C LEU A 259 7.63 -2.57 -12.75
N ALA A 260 7.54 -3.32 -13.87
CA ALA A 260 8.41 -3.13 -15.02
C ALA A 260 8.25 -1.74 -15.65
N ASP A 261 7.01 -1.27 -15.87
CA ASP A 261 6.71 0.07 -16.38
C ASP A 261 7.31 1.17 -15.49
N ARG A 262 7.09 1.08 -14.18
CA ARG A 262 7.66 2.05 -13.23
C ARG A 262 9.18 2.03 -13.22
N SER A 263 9.77 0.83 -13.26
CA SER A 263 11.22 0.67 -13.25
C SER A 263 11.86 1.22 -14.54
N ALA A 264 11.23 1.03 -15.68
CA ALA A 264 11.65 1.65 -16.94
C ALA A 264 11.53 3.19 -16.91
N ARG A 265 10.46 3.71 -16.32
CA ARG A 265 10.24 5.17 -16.18
C ARG A 265 11.27 5.86 -15.31
N HIS A 266 11.81 5.16 -14.31
CA HIS A 266 12.73 5.71 -13.30
C HIS A 266 14.14 5.15 -13.39
N ASP A 267 14.50 4.49 -14.50
CA ASP A 267 15.82 3.88 -14.74
C ASP A 267 16.29 3.00 -13.56
N CYS A 268 15.42 2.06 -13.13
CA CYS A 268 15.69 1.14 -12.01
C CYS A 268 15.99 -0.29 -12.51
N PRO A 269 17.28 -0.65 -12.74
CA PRO A 269 17.66 -1.95 -13.29
C PRO A 269 17.24 -3.14 -12.42
N GLU A 270 17.31 -2.99 -11.08
CA GLU A 270 16.94 -4.05 -10.13
C GLU A 270 15.45 -4.38 -10.25
N GLY A 271 14.60 -3.36 -10.37
CA GLY A 271 13.17 -3.53 -10.55
C GLY A 271 12.82 -4.18 -11.90
N LEU A 272 13.56 -3.81 -12.97
CA LEU A 272 13.42 -4.45 -14.29
C LEU A 272 13.81 -5.93 -14.26
N MET A 273 14.93 -6.27 -13.62
CA MET A 273 15.36 -7.67 -13.48
C MET A 273 14.33 -8.50 -12.71
N LEU A 274 13.85 -7.98 -11.57
CA LEU A 274 12.85 -8.66 -10.75
C LEU A 274 11.55 -8.91 -11.52
N ALA A 275 11.03 -7.88 -12.17
CA ALA A 275 9.81 -7.98 -12.97
C ALA A 275 9.96 -8.97 -14.13
N ARG A 276 11.11 -8.97 -14.82
CA ARG A 276 11.38 -9.88 -15.94
C ARG A 276 11.41 -11.35 -15.51
N ALA A 277 12.09 -11.65 -14.39
CA ALA A 277 12.14 -12.99 -13.83
C ALA A 277 10.72 -13.49 -13.52
N ALA A 278 9.94 -12.72 -12.76
CA ALA A 278 8.59 -13.10 -12.38
C ALA A 278 7.62 -13.26 -13.57
N LEU A 279 7.71 -12.40 -14.59
CA LEU A 279 6.89 -12.50 -15.80
C LEU A 279 7.25 -13.70 -16.66
N THR A 280 8.49 -14.20 -16.61
CA THR A 280 8.93 -15.40 -17.34
C THR A 280 8.41 -16.66 -16.65
N GLU A 281 8.38 -16.69 -15.31
CA GLU A 281 7.89 -17.83 -14.53
C GLU A 281 6.36 -17.98 -14.60
N THR A 282 5.63 -16.88 -14.86
CA THR A 282 4.16 -16.86 -14.93
C THR A 282 3.62 -16.98 -16.37
N SER A 283 4.47 -17.30 -17.34
CA SER A 283 4.12 -17.50 -18.76
C SER A 283 3.94 -19.00 -19.05
#